data_d12d104fff19a2c75bae34221868f6a2
#
_entry.id   d12d104fff19a2c75bae34221868f6a2
#
_cell.length_a   1.000
_cell.length_b   1.000
_cell.length_c   1.000
_cell.angle_alpha   90.00
_cell.angle_beta   90.00
_cell.angle_gamma   90.00
#
_symmetry.space_group_name_H-M   'P 1'
#
loop_
_entity.id
_entity.type
_entity.pdbx_description
1 polymer ?
#
loop_
_entity_poly.entity_id
_entity_poly.type
_entity_poly.pdbx_seq_one_letter_code
_entity_poly.pdbx_strand_id
1 'polypeptide(L)'
;MKLYHGGTVVMNRTDMIFDLSSIWATAKEVFPYFDRLQVDWDEQYRTYLEKILQVSDEGDFHCLLTKFMESLNDGHTKYIPPDAYRTTKPFVQPDAPSFTIEEGVLTIKLNEFMRNHAPYVRELLVTTPNISLVRLDIRNNIGGNTYHAAKVAELFISGTFQSCQKWTQVRNAVDTAGASQLVRYSEERIQQYIRDGMFTEEAVADAKSVMNRTKYETYTSSHGVENQCAIYEGPLQILISRNTMSAAEDFTAMFKGNKRGTLIGEPTYGTTGTPCMIPLRCGGRAQVVSVGYRLLDGTEFIGKGIMPDVEMDAASI
;
A
#
# COMPACT_ATOMS: atom_id res chain seq x y z
N MET A 1 -20.31 21.01 -4.75
CA MET A 1 -19.84 20.30 -3.57
C MET A 1 -20.69 20.80 -2.38
N LYS A 2 -21.70 20.04 -1.97
CA LYS A 2 -22.54 20.42 -0.82
C LYS A 2 -21.77 20.04 0.45
N LEU A 3 -21.43 21.03 1.26
CA LEU A 3 -20.92 20.84 2.62
C LEU A 3 -22.06 20.22 3.48
N TYR A 4 -21.87 19.00 3.93
CA TYR A 4 -22.81 18.35 4.84
C TYR A 4 -22.69 18.98 6.23
N HIS A 5 -23.70 19.73 6.63
CA HIS A 5 -23.92 20.16 8.02
C HIS A 5 -24.66 19.03 8.75
N GLY A 6 -24.20 18.69 9.96
CA GLY A 6 -24.61 17.56 10.77
C GLY A 6 -26.11 17.43 11.03
N GLY A 7 -26.81 16.73 10.15
CA GLY A 7 -28.11 16.15 10.37
C GLY A 7 -27.97 14.64 10.17
N THR A 8 -28.64 13.85 11.00
CA THR A 8 -28.72 12.40 10.85
C THR A 8 -29.32 12.10 9.47
N VAL A 9 -28.49 11.73 8.51
CA VAL A 9 -28.97 11.33 7.19
C VAL A 9 -29.55 9.93 7.36
N VAL A 10 -30.87 9.81 7.35
CA VAL A 10 -31.53 8.50 7.28
C VAL A 10 -31.17 7.91 5.92
N MET A 11 -30.33 6.90 5.94
CA MET A 11 -29.82 6.28 4.74
C MET A 11 -30.90 5.42 4.06
N ASN A 12 -31.19 5.69 2.81
CA ASN A 12 -32.15 4.90 2.04
C ASN A 12 -31.45 3.72 1.33
N ARG A 13 -32.22 2.71 0.94
CA ARG A 13 -31.71 1.50 0.26
C ARG A 13 -30.95 1.80 -1.03
N THR A 14 -31.37 2.81 -1.76
CA THR A 14 -30.72 3.22 -3.01
C THR A 14 -29.29 3.70 -2.74
N ASP A 15 -29.09 4.48 -1.68
CA ASP A 15 -27.76 4.94 -1.29
C ASP A 15 -26.87 3.78 -0.79
N MET A 16 -27.45 2.82 -0.04
CA MET A 16 -26.73 1.61 0.40
C MET A 16 -26.24 0.78 -0.79
N ILE A 17 -27.10 0.55 -1.78
CA ILE A 17 -26.76 -0.15 -3.02
C ILE A 17 -25.70 0.61 -3.80
N PHE A 18 -25.85 1.93 -3.91
CA PHE A 18 -24.89 2.78 -4.61
C PHE A 18 -23.50 2.72 -3.98
N ASP A 19 -23.41 2.77 -2.66
CA ASP A 19 -22.14 2.68 -1.93
C ASP A 19 -21.46 1.33 -2.13
N LEU A 20 -22.19 0.21 -1.98
CA LEU A 20 -21.65 -1.12 -2.25
C LEU A 20 -21.15 -1.24 -3.71
N SER A 21 -21.95 -0.75 -4.67
CA SER A 21 -21.62 -0.80 -6.10
C SER A 21 -20.40 0.05 -6.42
N SER A 22 -20.28 1.22 -5.78
CA SER A 22 -19.12 2.11 -5.94
C SER A 22 -17.82 1.46 -5.46
N ILE A 23 -17.87 0.78 -4.31
CA ILE A 23 -16.73 0.02 -3.79
C ILE A 23 -16.36 -1.12 -4.75
N TRP A 24 -17.34 -1.94 -5.12
CA TRP A 24 -17.14 -3.07 -6.01
C TRP A 24 -16.52 -2.65 -7.35
N ALA A 25 -17.12 -1.65 -8.00
CA ALA A 25 -16.65 -1.17 -9.30
C ALA A 25 -15.24 -0.55 -9.21
N THR A 26 -14.99 0.29 -8.20
CA THR A 26 -13.67 0.89 -8.01
C THR A 26 -12.61 -0.16 -7.72
N ALA A 27 -12.89 -1.13 -6.83
CA ALA A 27 -11.93 -2.20 -6.59
C ALA A 27 -11.59 -2.96 -7.87
N LYS A 28 -12.57 -3.31 -8.70
CA LYS A 28 -12.33 -3.94 -10.02
C LYS A 28 -11.39 -3.12 -10.91
N GLU A 29 -11.44 -1.80 -10.81
CA GLU A 29 -10.62 -0.90 -11.64
C GLU A 29 -9.22 -0.67 -11.09
N VAL A 30 -9.02 -0.76 -9.76
CA VAL A 30 -7.78 -0.27 -9.16
C VAL A 30 -7.00 -1.29 -8.37
N PHE A 31 -7.65 -2.30 -7.78
CA PHE A 31 -6.99 -3.21 -6.85
C PHE A 31 -5.97 -4.10 -7.58
N PRO A 32 -4.68 -4.07 -7.18
CA PRO A 32 -3.61 -4.69 -7.95
C PRO A 32 -3.39 -6.18 -7.64
N TYR A 33 -4.13 -6.76 -6.68
CA TYR A 33 -3.87 -8.11 -6.17
C TYR A 33 -5.04 -9.09 -6.41
N PHE A 34 -5.80 -8.92 -7.50
CA PHE A 34 -6.92 -9.81 -7.83
C PHE A 34 -6.49 -11.27 -8.02
N ASP A 35 -5.29 -11.49 -8.53
CA ASP A 35 -4.69 -12.82 -8.72
C ASP A 35 -4.44 -13.59 -7.41
N ARG A 36 -4.48 -12.89 -6.27
CA ARG A 36 -4.26 -13.46 -4.93
C ARG A 36 -5.56 -13.71 -4.17
N LEU A 37 -6.70 -13.24 -4.69
CA LEU A 37 -7.97 -13.41 -4.00
C LEU A 37 -8.38 -14.88 -3.98
N GLN A 38 -8.88 -15.31 -2.81
CA GLN A 38 -9.46 -16.65 -2.62
C GLN A 38 -10.96 -16.68 -2.93
N VAL A 39 -11.53 -15.53 -3.32
CA VAL A 39 -12.96 -15.35 -3.55
C VAL A 39 -13.19 -14.73 -4.93
N ASP A 40 -14.30 -15.09 -5.55
CA ASP A 40 -14.81 -14.38 -6.72
C ASP A 40 -15.41 -13.04 -6.26
N TRP A 41 -14.86 -11.94 -6.75
CA TRP A 41 -15.27 -10.59 -6.34
C TRP A 41 -16.67 -10.22 -6.80
N ASP A 42 -17.12 -10.74 -7.94
CA ASP A 42 -18.46 -10.51 -8.46
C ASP A 42 -19.49 -11.30 -7.66
N GLU A 43 -19.18 -12.54 -7.26
CA GLU A 43 -20.03 -13.33 -6.36
C GLU A 43 -20.06 -12.75 -4.94
N GLN A 44 -18.96 -12.19 -4.45
CA GLN A 44 -18.95 -11.43 -3.19
C GLN A 44 -19.92 -10.24 -3.29
N TYR A 45 -19.85 -9.45 -4.36
CA TYR A 45 -20.78 -8.34 -4.57
C TYR A 45 -22.24 -8.79 -4.52
N ARG A 46 -22.61 -9.87 -5.25
CA ARG A 46 -23.98 -10.42 -5.26
C ARG A 46 -24.44 -10.83 -3.87
N THR A 47 -23.58 -11.56 -3.16
CA THR A 47 -23.85 -12.04 -1.81
C THR A 47 -24.10 -10.86 -0.83
N TYR A 48 -23.30 -9.83 -0.91
CA TYR A 48 -23.46 -8.67 -0.03
C TYR A 48 -24.62 -7.76 -0.46
N LEU A 49 -24.94 -7.69 -1.75
CA LEU A 49 -26.12 -6.99 -2.23
C LEU A 49 -27.41 -7.62 -1.66
N GLU A 50 -27.54 -8.95 -1.69
CA GLU A 50 -28.68 -9.65 -1.08
C GLU A 50 -28.81 -9.35 0.42
N LYS A 51 -27.69 -9.35 1.17
CA LYS A 51 -27.67 -9.00 2.59
C LYS A 51 -28.10 -7.55 2.83
N ILE A 52 -27.60 -6.60 2.03
CA ILE A 52 -27.95 -5.17 2.14
C ILE A 52 -29.44 -4.93 1.85
N LEU A 53 -30.04 -5.69 0.95
CA LEU A 53 -31.49 -5.60 0.69
C LEU A 53 -32.35 -6.00 1.90
N GLN A 54 -31.78 -6.71 2.87
CA GLN A 54 -32.45 -7.18 4.09
C GLN A 54 -32.08 -6.37 5.34
N VAL A 55 -31.12 -5.44 5.25
CA VAL A 55 -30.68 -4.59 6.38
C VAL A 55 -31.83 -3.70 6.85
N SER A 56 -31.99 -3.61 8.17
CA SER A 56 -33.02 -2.79 8.84
C SER A 56 -32.45 -1.56 9.58
N ASP A 57 -31.14 -1.55 9.88
CA ASP A 57 -30.49 -0.42 10.53
C ASP A 57 -29.13 -0.06 9.90
N GLU A 58 -28.65 1.15 10.18
CA GLU A 58 -27.40 1.67 9.61
C GLU A 58 -26.16 0.98 10.18
N GLY A 59 -26.21 0.53 11.44
CA GLY A 59 -25.08 -0.17 12.09
C GLY A 59 -24.76 -1.49 11.39
N ASP A 60 -25.80 -2.26 11.07
CA ASP A 60 -25.65 -3.52 10.30
C ASP A 60 -25.09 -3.26 8.91
N PHE A 61 -25.54 -2.18 8.25
CA PHE A 61 -24.98 -1.78 6.96
C PHE A 61 -23.49 -1.50 7.03
N HIS A 62 -23.03 -0.72 8.01
CA HIS A 62 -21.61 -0.43 8.19
C HIS A 62 -20.79 -1.69 8.50
N CYS A 63 -21.35 -2.63 9.28
CA CYS A 63 -20.73 -3.93 9.52
C CYS A 63 -20.61 -4.75 8.23
N LEU A 64 -21.61 -4.74 7.36
CA LEU A 64 -21.57 -5.45 6.08
C LEU A 64 -20.53 -4.85 5.14
N LEU A 65 -20.42 -3.51 5.03
CA LEU A 65 -19.39 -2.87 4.21
C LEU A 65 -17.98 -3.19 4.72
N THR A 66 -17.79 -3.22 6.04
CA THR A 66 -16.51 -3.62 6.64
C THR A 66 -16.12 -5.03 6.19
N LYS A 67 -17.00 -6.01 6.37
CA LYS A 67 -16.77 -7.40 5.99
C LYS A 67 -16.59 -7.59 4.48
N PHE A 68 -17.32 -6.82 3.67
CA PHE A 68 -17.15 -6.83 2.23
C PHE A 68 -15.74 -6.39 1.82
N MET A 69 -15.25 -5.30 2.39
CA MET A 69 -13.90 -4.80 2.13
C MET A 69 -12.80 -5.74 2.66
N GLU A 70 -13.03 -6.39 3.82
CA GLU A 70 -12.11 -7.37 4.39
C GLU A 70 -11.90 -8.59 3.47
N SER A 71 -12.85 -8.91 2.59
CA SER A 71 -12.69 -10.01 1.63
C SER A 71 -11.61 -9.75 0.56
N LEU A 72 -11.15 -8.50 0.40
CA LEU A 72 -9.98 -8.16 -0.43
C LEU A 72 -8.65 -8.54 0.22
N ASN A 73 -8.65 -8.88 1.51
CA ASN A 73 -7.51 -9.38 2.27
C ASN A 73 -6.22 -8.56 2.10
N ASP A 74 -6.35 -7.23 2.21
CA ASP A 74 -5.24 -6.28 2.10
C ASP A 74 -5.27 -5.28 3.27
N GLY A 75 -4.12 -5.06 3.92
CA GLY A 75 -4.03 -4.24 5.13
C GLY A 75 -4.23 -2.74 4.91
N HIS A 76 -4.11 -2.25 3.67
CA HIS A 76 -4.38 -0.85 3.30
C HIS A 76 -5.76 -0.66 2.65
N THR A 77 -6.45 -1.74 2.31
CA THR A 77 -7.80 -1.74 1.73
C THR A 77 -8.82 -1.95 2.83
N LYS A 78 -9.65 -0.92 3.10
CA LYS A 78 -10.59 -0.96 4.21
C LYS A 78 -11.76 -0.01 4.03
N TYR A 79 -12.86 -0.31 4.69
CA TYR A 79 -13.95 0.62 4.92
C TYR A 79 -13.69 1.45 6.18
N ILE A 80 -13.97 2.75 6.13
CA ILE A 80 -13.86 3.68 7.25
C ILE A 80 -15.26 4.28 7.47
N PRO A 81 -16.00 3.78 8.47
CA PRO A 81 -17.35 4.26 8.77
C PRO A 81 -17.34 5.70 9.30
N PRO A 82 -18.48 6.38 9.30
CA PRO A 82 -18.66 7.62 10.05
C PRO A 82 -18.29 7.47 11.53
N ASP A 83 -17.88 8.56 12.18
CA ASP A 83 -17.39 8.53 13.57
C ASP A 83 -18.35 7.86 14.54
N ALA A 84 -19.67 8.06 14.36
CA ALA A 84 -20.73 7.46 15.19
C ALA A 84 -20.75 5.91 15.16
N TYR A 85 -20.21 5.30 14.10
CA TYR A 85 -20.20 3.84 13.89
C TYR A 85 -18.78 3.24 13.95
N ARG A 86 -17.78 4.02 14.36
CA ARG A 86 -16.42 3.52 14.53
C ARG A 86 -16.30 2.68 15.79
N THR A 87 -15.96 1.42 15.62
CA THR A 87 -15.62 0.51 16.72
C THR A 87 -14.14 0.58 17.11
N THR A 88 -13.30 1.21 16.28
CA THR A 88 -11.87 1.33 16.53
C THR A 88 -11.58 2.43 17.55
N LYS A 89 -10.61 2.19 18.43
CA LYS A 89 -10.09 3.21 19.34
C LYS A 89 -9.67 4.46 18.57
N PRO A 90 -9.80 5.66 19.16
CA PRO A 90 -9.26 6.87 18.59
C PRO A 90 -7.78 6.70 18.22
N PHE A 91 -7.38 7.28 17.09
CA PHE A 91 -5.98 7.28 16.70
C PHE A 91 -5.12 7.94 17.79
N VAL A 92 -4.20 7.17 18.37
CA VAL A 92 -3.22 7.68 19.32
C VAL A 92 -2.02 8.17 18.51
N GLN A 93 -1.65 9.42 18.70
CA GLN A 93 -0.44 9.96 18.06
C GLN A 93 0.78 9.17 18.55
N PRO A 94 1.66 8.72 17.63
CA PRO A 94 2.91 8.10 18.01
C PRO A 94 3.78 9.07 18.83
N ASP A 95 4.61 8.51 19.70
CA ASP A 95 5.58 9.27 20.47
C ASP A 95 6.50 10.10 19.56
N ALA A 96 6.95 11.25 20.06
CA ALA A 96 7.95 12.06 19.39
C ALA A 96 9.24 11.25 19.16
N PRO A 97 10.06 11.61 18.13
CA PRO A 97 11.35 10.98 17.94
C PRO A 97 12.25 11.16 19.17
N SER A 98 13.05 10.16 19.47
CA SER A 98 13.98 10.16 20.60
C SER A 98 15.32 9.55 20.18
N PHE A 99 16.35 9.73 21.00
CA PHE A 99 17.65 9.12 20.76
C PHE A 99 18.36 8.73 22.06
N THR A 100 19.29 7.80 21.95
CA THR A 100 20.27 7.47 22.98
C THR A 100 21.67 7.40 22.37
N ILE A 101 22.69 7.61 23.20
CA ILE A 101 24.10 7.44 22.82
C ILE A 101 24.75 6.57 23.88
N GLU A 102 25.22 5.39 23.47
CA GLU A 102 25.86 4.42 24.34
C GLU A 102 27.09 3.85 23.62
N GLU A 103 28.26 3.94 24.19
CA GLU A 103 29.52 3.39 23.68
C GLU A 103 29.81 3.73 22.20
N GLY A 104 29.48 4.96 21.78
CA GLY A 104 29.64 5.40 20.39
C GLY A 104 28.54 4.96 19.43
N VAL A 105 27.51 4.27 19.91
CA VAL A 105 26.32 3.92 19.14
C VAL A 105 25.27 5.00 19.31
N LEU A 106 24.90 5.69 18.23
CA LEU A 106 23.78 6.63 18.19
C LEU A 106 22.51 5.87 17.74
N THR A 107 21.60 5.59 18.67
CA THR A 107 20.30 5.01 18.35
C THR A 107 19.25 6.11 18.23
N ILE A 108 18.59 6.21 17.06
CA ILE A 108 17.56 7.19 16.77
C ILE A 108 16.23 6.45 16.56
N LYS A 109 15.26 6.72 17.43
CA LYS A 109 13.92 6.10 17.36
C LYS A 109 12.95 6.99 16.61
N LEU A 110 12.34 6.45 15.55
CA LEU A 110 11.35 7.11 14.73
C LEU A 110 10.07 6.28 14.71
N ASN A 111 8.98 6.77 15.31
CA ASN A 111 7.74 6.02 15.46
C ASN A 111 6.70 6.29 14.35
N GLU A 112 6.97 7.26 13.47
CA GLU A 112 6.11 7.64 12.35
C GLU A 112 6.87 8.42 11.28
N PHE A 113 6.29 8.56 10.09
CA PHE A 113 6.72 9.44 9.00
C PHE A 113 5.62 10.42 8.55
N MET A 114 4.65 10.74 9.42
CA MET A 114 3.63 11.76 9.15
C MET A 114 4.26 13.15 9.08
N ARG A 115 5.37 13.34 9.79
CA ARG A 115 6.20 14.56 9.82
C ARG A 115 7.56 14.30 9.21
N ASN A 116 8.19 15.35 8.70
CA ASN A 116 9.56 15.28 8.21
C ASN A 116 10.56 15.33 9.37
N HIS A 117 11.13 14.19 9.73
CA HIS A 117 12.15 14.07 10.78
C HIS A 117 13.59 14.27 10.29
N ALA A 118 13.82 14.50 8.99
CA ALA A 118 15.17 14.67 8.45
C ALA A 118 15.97 15.82 9.13
N PRO A 119 15.38 16.99 9.44
CA PRO A 119 16.11 18.05 10.16
C PRO A 119 16.60 17.59 11.53
N TYR A 120 15.77 16.90 12.31
CA TYR A 120 16.12 16.34 13.61
C TYR A 120 17.25 15.31 13.53
N VAL A 121 17.12 14.34 12.60
CA VAL A 121 18.16 13.32 12.37
C VAL A 121 19.47 13.96 11.91
N ARG A 122 19.41 14.93 10.99
CA ARG A 122 20.58 15.68 10.52
C ARG A 122 21.32 16.35 11.67
N GLU A 123 20.60 17.05 12.55
CA GLU A 123 21.18 17.72 13.71
C GLU A 123 21.95 16.73 14.59
N LEU A 124 21.35 15.59 14.93
CA LEU A 124 22.01 14.54 15.71
C LEU A 124 23.29 14.02 15.05
N LEU A 125 23.26 13.76 13.72
CA LEU A 125 24.42 13.26 12.99
C LEU A 125 25.58 14.27 12.96
N VAL A 126 25.28 15.57 12.92
CA VAL A 126 26.30 16.63 12.84
C VAL A 126 26.84 17.00 14.23
N THR A 127 26.00 16.95 15.27
CA THR A 127 26.38 17.41 16.61
C THR A 127 26.92 16.32 17.53
N THR A 128 26.68 15.03 17.22
CA THR A 128 27.19 13.93 18.04
C THR A 128 28.60 13.56 17.62
N PRO A 129 29.61 13.71 18.51
CA PRO A 129 30.99 13.33 18.20
C PRO A 129 31.21 11.81 18.30
N ASN A 130 32.22 11.31 17.60
CA ASN A 130 32.73 9.95 17.73
C ASN A 130 31.68 8.83 17.53
N ILE A 131 30.74 9.02 16.59
CA ILE A 131 29.77 7.97 16.21
C ILE A 131 30.51 6.85 15.50
N SER A 132 30.49 5.65 16.11
CA SER A 132 31.01 4.41 15.50
C SER A 132 29.93 3.63 14.74
N LEU A 133 28.67 3.78 15.14
CA LEU A 133 27.50 3.13 14.56
C LEU A 133 26.27 4.01 14.71
N VAL A 134 25.47 4.15 13.66
CA VAL A 134 24.10 4.67 13.75
C VAL A 134 23.12 3.52 13.72
N ARG A 135 22.12 3.57 14.59
CA ARG A 135 21.02 2.63 14.65
C ARG A 135 19.69 3.38 14.48
N LEU A 136 18.95 3.10 13.42
CA LEU A 136 17.63 3.65 13.19
C LEU A 136 16.58 2.66 13.71
N ASP A 137 15.93 2.98 14.82
CA ASP A 137 14.88 2.14 15.39
C ASP A 137 13.51 2.56 14.85
N ILE A 138 12.99 1.77 13.92
CA ILE A 138 11.67 1.93 13.32
C ILE A 138 10.73 0.75 13.64
N ARG A 139 11.04 -0.02 14.68
CA ARG A 139 10.24 -1.20 15.08
C ARG A 139 8.78 -0.89 15.35
N ASN A 140 8.46 0.30 15.83
CA ASN A 140 7.09 0.75 16.09
C ASN A 140 6.63 1.84 15.13
N ASN A 141 7.26 1.97 13.97
CA ASN A 141 6.92 2.99 12.99
C ASN A 141 5.71 2.56 12.16
N ILE A 142 4.60 3.24 12.38
CA ILE A 142 3.32 2.97 11.71
C ILE A 142 3.21 3.55 10.29
N GLY A 143 4.29 4.15 9.77
CA GLY A 143 4.31 4.77 8.46
C GLY A 143 3.90 6.23 8.44
N GLY A 144 3.31 6.67 7.35
CA GLY A 144 2.93 8.06 7.11
C GLY A 144 3.14 8.45 5.64
N ASN A 145 4.02 9.39 5.37
CA ASN A 145 4.32 9.88 4.04
C ASN A 145 5.69 9.35 3.56
N THR A 146 5.71 8.60 2.47
CA THR A 146 6.93 8.07 1.86
C THR A 146 7.94 9.18 1.50
N TYR A 147 7.47 10.39 1.15
CA TYR A 147 8.36 11.52 0.92
C TYR A 147 9.14 11.91 2.19
N HIS A 148 8.51 11.93 3.36
CA HIS A 148 9.19 12.21 4.62
C HIS A 148 10.19 11.10 4.99
N ALA A 149 9.82 9.85 4.74
CA ALA A 149 10.72 8.71 4.91
C ALA A 149 11.96 8.84 4.00
N ALA A 150 11.76 9.18 2.73
CA ALA A 150 12.84 9.40 1.77
C ALA A 150 13.78 10.55 2.20
N LYS A 151 13.24 11.65 2.77
CA LYS A 151 14.06 12.75 3.30
C LYS A 151 15.00 12.32 4.44
N VAL A 152 14.58 11.36 5.26
CA VAL A 152 15.46 10.75 6.25
C VAL A 152 16.50 9.84 5.57
N ALA A 153 16.09 9.03 4.61
CA ALA A 153 16.98 8.12 3.88
C ALA A 153 18.08 8.86 3.12
N GLU A 154 17.81 10.06 2.57
CA GLU A 154 18.78 10.94 1.91
C GLU A 154 19.97 11.33 2.79
N LEU A 155 19.86 11.22 4.11
CA LEU A 155 20.98 11.49 5.02
C LEU A 155 21.99 10.32 5.07
N PHE A 156 21.62 9.16 4.56
CA PHE A 156 22.37 7.92 4.62
C PHE A 156 22.68 7.30 3.25
N ILE A 157 21.94 7.68 2.22
CA ILE A 157 22.10 7.17 0.84
C ILE A 157 22.40 8.35 -0.07
N SER A 158 23.54 8.32 -0.74
CA SER A 158 23.99 9.39 -1.65
C SER A 158 23.30 9.33 -2.99
N GLY A 159 23.07 10.50 -3.59
CA GLY A 159 22.53 10.64 -4.94
C GLY A 159 21.08 10.17 -5.09
N THR A 160 20.74 9.76 -6.30
CA THR A 160 19.42 9.18 -6.60
C THR A 160 19.43 7.69 -6.27
N PHE A 161 18.41 7.25 -5.54
CA PHE A 161 18.24 5.85 -5.14
C PHE A 161 16.81 5.37 -5.37
N GLN A 162 16.61 4.07 -5.40
CA GLN A 162 15.33 3.44 -5.68
C GLN A 162 14.77 2.77 -4.43
N SER A 163 13.44 2.64 -4.33
CA SER A 163 12.79 1.92 -3.22
C SER A 163 12.17 0.60 -3.67
N CYS A 164 11.10 0.68 -4.45
CA CYS A 164 10.29 -0.46 -4.84
C CYS A 164 10.02 -0.46 -6.35
N GLN A 165 9.84 -1.64 -6.91
CA GLN A 165 9.08 -1.78 -8.14
C GLN A 165 7.59 -1.68 -7.81
N LYS A 166 6.87 -0.92 -8.61
CA LYS A 166 5.43 -0.67 -8.47
C LYS A 166 4.72 -1.06 -9.74
N TRP A 167 3.47 -1.49 -9.62
CA TRP A 167 2.63 -1.74 -10.79
C TRP A 167 1.20 -1.28 -10.56
N THR A 168 0.54 -0.93 -11.65
CA THR A 168 -0.88 -0.62 -11.69
C THR A 168 -1.54 -1.44 -12.78
N GLN A 169 -2.83 -1.66 -12.68
CA GLN A 169 -3.58 -2.23 -13.80
C GLN A 169 -3.55 -1.26 -14.99
N VAL A 170 -3.44 -1.81 -16.19
CA VAL A 170 -3.53 -1.02 -17.42
C VAL A 170 -4.94 -0.46 -17.56
N ARG A 171 -5.04 0.86 -17.72
CA ARG A 171 -6.31 1.59 -17.82
C ARG A 171 -6.49 2.33 -19.15
N ASN A 172 -5.76 1.93 -20.16
CA ASN A 172 -5.88 2.55 -21.46
C ASN A 172 -7.23 2.20 -22.08
N ALA A 173 -8.07 3.21 -22.31
CA ALA A 173 -9.40 3.03 -22.92
C ALA A 173 -9.31 2.39 -24.30
N VAL A 174 -8.25 2.64 -25.06
CA VAL A 174 -8.05 2.05 -26.39
C VAL A 174 -7.78 0.55 -26.28
N ASP A 175 -6.90 0.13 -25.39
CA ASP A 175 -6.61 -1.28 -25.16
C ASP A 175 -7.84 -2.02 -24.65
N THR A 176 -8.57 -1.41 -23.70
CA THR A 176 -9.81 -1.98 -23.16
C THR A 176 -10.89 -2.12 -24.24
N ALA A 177 -11.08 -1.11 -25.08
CA ALA A 177 -12.03 -1.16 -26.16
C ALA A 177 -11.66 -2.22 -27.22
N GLY A 178 -10.38 -2.30 -27.58
CA GLY A 178 -9.86 -3.33 -28.49
C GLY A 178 -10.04 -4.73 -27.94
N ALA A 179 -9.62 -4.96 -26.69
CA ALA A 179 -9.74 -6.24 -26.00
C ALA A 179 -11.20 -6.69 -25.89
N SER A 180 -12.13 -5.78 -25.60
CA SER A 180 -13.55 -6.09 -25.44
C SER A 180 -14.18 -6.67 -26.73
N GLN A 181 -13.60 -6.42 -27.88
CA GLN A 181 -14.10 -6.99 -29.14
C GLN A 181 -13.97 -8.52 -29.18
N LEU A 182 -13.03 -9.12 -28.43
CA LEU A 182 -12.89 -10.57 -28.36
C LEU A 182 -14.13 -11.27 -27.79
N VAL A 183 -14.91 -10.60 -26.93
CA VAL A 183 -16.16 -11.13 -26.36
C VAL A 183 -17.20 -11.48 -27.43
N ARG A 184 -17.05 -10.90 -28.62
CA ARG A 184 -17.99 -11.15 -29.77
C ARG A 184 -17.76 -12.51 -30.44
N TYR A 185 -16.65 -13.18 -30.13
CA TYR A 185 -16.23 -14.40 -30.83
C TYR A 185 -16.16 -15.57 -29.86
N SER A 186 -16.57 -16.78 -30.36
CA SER A 186 -16.30 -18.02 -29.64
C SER A 186 -14.79 -18.33 -29.69
N GLU A 187 -14.33 -19.19 -28.79
CA GLU A 187 -12.91 -19.59 -28.76
C GLU A 187 -12.49 -20.24 -30.07
N GLU A 188 -13.37 -21.09 -30.67
CA GLU A 188 -13.11 -21.73 -32.00
C GLU A 188 -12.94 -20.67 -33.08
N ARG A 189 -13.73 -19.59 -33.03
CA ARG A 189 -13.62 -18.48 -34.00
C ARG A 189 -12.34 -17.68 -33.83
N ILE A 190 -11.93 -17.45 -32.61
CA ILE A 190 -10.64 -16.80 -32.30
C ILE A 190 -9.49 -17.65 -32.85
N GLN A 191 -9.50 -18.96 -32.60
CA GLN A 191 -8.48 -19.87 -33.11
C GLN A 191 -8.48 -19.94 -34.66
N GLN A 192 -9.64 -19.82 -35.29
CA GLN A 192 -9.71 -19.72 -36.75
C GLN A 192 -9.03 -18.41 -37.23
N TYR A 193 -9.31 -17.28 -36.61
CA TYR A 193 -8.69 -16.00 -36.95
C TYR A 193 -7.17 -15.98 -36.74
N ILE A 194 -6.66 -16.74 -35.78
CA ILE A 194 -5.21 -16.90 -35.57
C ILE A 194 -4.64 -17.71 -36.77
N ARG A 195 -5.26 -18.83 -37.14
CA ARG A 195 -4.81 -19.63 -38.29
C ARG A 195 -4.87 -18.86 -39.61
N ASP A 196 -5.84 -17.99 -39.77
CA ASP A 196 -6.02 -17.16 -40.98
C ASP A 196 -5.08 -15.91 -40.97
N GLY A 197 -4.28 -15.71 -39.90
CA GLY A 197 -3.34 -14.61 -39.79
C GLY A 197 -4.01 -13.24 -39.51
N MET A 198 -5.29 -13.22 -39.13
CA MET A 198 -6.01 -11.99 -38.75
C MET A 198 -5.62 -11.53 -37.35
N PHE A 199 -5.34 -12.45 -36.44
CA PHE A 199 -4.84 -12.20 -35.10
C PHE A 199 -3.53 -12.97 -34.88
N THR A 200 -2.65 -12.43 -34.01
CA THR A 200 -1.55 -13.21 -33.46
C THR A 200 -1.93 -13.80 -32.10
N GLU A 201 -1.30 -14.91 -31.73
CA GLU A 201 -1.49 -15.51 -30.39
C GLU A 201 -1.16 -14.50 -29.28
N GLU A 202 -0.08 -13.73 -29.46
CA GLU A 202 0.34 -12.69 -28.52
C GLU A 202 -0.71 -11.60 -28.35
N ALA A 203 -1.27 -11.08 -29.45
CA ALA A 203 -2.32 -10.05 -29.40
C ALA A 203 -3.59 -10.55 -28.71
N VAL A 204 -3.97 -11.82 -28.94
CA VAL A 204 -5.10 -12.42 -28.24
C VAL A 204 -4.83 -12.62 -26.75
N ALA A 205 -3.61 -13.10 -26.40
CA ALA A 205 -3.21 -13.26 -25.01
C ALA A 205 -3.18 -11.91 -24.28
N ASP A 206 -2.63 -10.88 -24.91
CA ASP A 206 -2.62 -9.52 -24.39
C ASP A 206 -4.04 -8.98 -24.16
N ALA A 207 -4.91 -9.10 -25.15
CA ALA A 207 -6.29 -8.68 -25.03
C ALA A 207 -7.05 -9.44 -23.92
N LYS A 208 -6.84 -10.76 -23.79
CA LYS A 208 -7.39 -11.56 -22.67
C LYS A 208 -6.86 -11.06 -21.33
N SER A 209 -5.57 -10.68 -21.23
CA SER A 209 -4.99 -10.14 -19.99
C SER A 209 -5.59 -8.81 -19.59
N VAL A 210 -5.91 -7.93 -20.55
CA VAL A 210 -6.65 -6.68 -20.30
C VAL A 210 -8.05 -6.97 -19.77
N MET A 211 -8.78 -7.87 -20.44
CA MET A 211 -10.15 -8.24 -20.04
C MET A 211 -10.21 -8.89 -18.66
N ASN A 212 -9.24 -9.75 -18.35
CA ASN A 212 -9.12 -10.45 -17.06
C ASN A 212 -8.43 -9.61 -15.99
N ARG A 213 -8.03 -8.36 -16.30
CA ARG A 213 -7.35 -7.44 -15.38
C ARG A 213 -6.03 -7.95 -14.81
N THR A 214 -5.31 -8.74 -15.62
CA THR A 214 -3.98 -9.30 -15.30
C THR A 214 -2.86 -8.60 -16.06
N LYS A 215 -3.17 -7.58 -16.87
CA LYS A 215 -2.18 -6.73 -17.53
C LYS A 215 -1.80 -5.55 -16.63
N TYR A 216 -0.51 -5.44 -16.34
CA TYR A 216 0.01 -4.40 -15.45
C TYR A 216 1.09 -3.56 -16.14
N GLU A 217 1.11 -2.27 -15.80
CA GLU A 217 2.24 -1.38 -16.08
C GLU A 217 3.13 -1.32 -14.85
N THR A 218 4.44 -1.49 -15.05
CA THR A 218 5.43 -1.52 -13.98
C THR A 218 6.34 -0.29 -14.08
N TYR A 219 6.63 0.31 -12.95
CA TYR A 219 7.59 1.40 -12.82
C TYR A 219 8.38 1.28 -11.50
N THR A 220 9.48 2.00 -11.40
CA THR A 220 10.30 1.99 -10.18
C THR A 220 10.23 3.37 -9.52
N SER A 221 10.02 3.39 -8.21
CA SER A 221 10.07 4.63 -7.43
C SER A 221 11.51 5.08 -7.23
N SER A 222 11.81 6.32 -7.61
CA SER A 222 13.10 6.96 -7.38
C SER A 222 12.98 8.09 -6.37
N HIS A 223 14.01 8.27 -5.56
CA HIS A 223 14.13 9.25 -4.51
C HIS A 223 15.54 9.86 -4.50
N GLY A 224 15.76 10.85 -3.64
CA GLY A 224 17.03 11.52 -3.51
C GLY A 224 17.22 12.64 -4.51
N VAL A 225 18.40 13.25 -4.47
CA VAL A 225 18.78 14.34 -5.36
C VAL A 225 20.12 13.99 -6.00
N GLU A 226 20.21 14.15 -7.31
CA GLU A 226 21.46 13.92 -8.06
C GLU A 226 22.59 14.78 -7.47
N ASN A 227 23.77 14.18 -7.34
CA ASN A 227 24.97 14.80 -6.76
C ASN A 227 24.88 15.21 -5.28
N GLN A 228 23.84 14.83 -4.55
CA GLN A 228 23.77 15.02 -3.11
C GLN A 228 24.55 13.89 -2.40
N CYS A 229 25.48 14.26 -1.51
CA CYS A 229 26.16 13.28 -0.65
C CYS A 229 25.36 13.00 0.61
N ALA A 230 25.42 11.76 1.07
CA ALA A 230 24.94 11.39 2.39
C ALA A 230 25.72 12.16 3.49
N ILE A 231 25.08 12.41 4.63
CA ILE A 231 25.73 13.04 5.80
C ILE A 231 26.48 11.99 6.61
N TYR A 232 25.99 10.75 6.60
CA TYR A 232 26.60 9.65 7.32
C TYR A 232 26.77 8.44 6.42
N GLU A 233 28.01 8.03 6.20
CA GLU A 233 28.38 6.89 5.40
C GLU A 233 28.95 5.70 6.22
N GLY A 234 29.08 5.90 7.55
CA GLY A 234 29.58 4.88 8.48
C GLY A 234 28.65 3.67 8.65
N PRO A 235 28.98 2.76 9.58
CA PRO A 235 28.15 1.60 9.90
C PRO A 235 26.72 1.97 10.28
N LEU A 236 25.73 1.25 9.73
CA LEU A 236 24.31 1.54 9.90
C LEU A 236 23.52 0.27 10.14
N GLN A 237 22.64 0.30 11.14
CA GLN A 237 21.65 -0.71 11.42
C GLN A 237 20.25 -0.10 11.37
N ILE A 238 19.29 -0.85 10.83
CA ILE A 238 17.87 -0.48 10.80
C ILE A 238 17.10 -1.56 11.55
N LEU A 239 16.51 -1.20 12.70
CA LEU A 239 15.72 -2.13 13.49
C LEU A 239 14.29 -2.12 13.01
N ILE A 240 13.78 -3.28 12.64
CA ILE A 240 12.44 -3.52 12.09
C ILE A 240 11.67 -4.57 12.90
N SER A 241 10.35 -4.53 12.84
CA SER A 241 9.49 -5.54 13.48
C SER A 241 8.15 -5.68 12.74
N ARG A 242 7.29 -6.55 13.26
CA ARG A 242 5.91 -6.71 12.79
C ARG A 242 5.05 -5.43 12.89
N ASN A 243 5.49 -4.41 13.62
CA ASN A 243 4.80 -3.13 13.69
C ASN A 243 5.38 -2.07 12.73
N THR A 244 6.44 -2.40 11.98
CA THR A 244 6.96 -1.56 10.90
C THR A 244 6.04 -1.67 9.69
N MET A 245 5.29 -0.62 9.34
CA MET A 245 4.26 -0.71 8.31
C MET A 245 4.19 0.52 7.39
N SER A 246 3.57 0.36 6.22
CA SER A 246 3.27 1.45 5.28
C SER A 246 4.55 2.18 4.82
N ALA A 247 4.62 3.51 4.91
CA ALA A 247 5.81 4.28 4.53
C ALA A 247 7.09 3.85 5.26
N ALA A 248 6.99 3.18 6.42
CA ALA A 248 8.15 2.58 7.08
C ALA A 248 8.65 1.33 6.35
N GLU A 249 7.78 0.62 5.64
CA GLU A 249 8.21 -0.46 4.75
C GLU A 249 8.85 0.08 3.46
N ASP A 250 8.32 1.20 2.93
CA ASP A 250 8.98 1.90 1.81
C ASP A 250 10.39 2.36 2.22
N PHE A 251 10.54 2.90 3.44
CA PHE A 251 11.83 3.25 4.02
C PHE A 251 12.76 2.04 4.13
N THR A 252 12.26 0.94 4.68
CA THR A 252 13.00 -0.33 4.78
C THR A 252 13.46 -0.82 3.40
N ALA A 253 12.58 -0.74 2.40
CA ALA A 253 12.88 -1.12 1.02
C ALA A 253 13.97 -0.23 0.38
N MET A 254 14.01 1.08 0.71
CA MET A 254 15.08 1.97 0.25
C MET A 254 16.45 1.45 0.69
N PHE A 255 16.60 1.09 1.97
CA PHE A 255 17.87 0.59 2.50
C PHE A 255 18.22 -0.79 1.95
N LYS A 256 17.26 -1.71 1.92
CA LYS A 256 17.46 -3.07 1.41
C LYS A 256 17.82 -3.07 -0.08
N GLY A 257 17.09 -2.34 -0.89
CA GLY A 257 17.30 -2.27 -2.33
C GLY A 257 18.63 -1.62 -2.73
N ASN A 258 19.11 -0.66 -1.95
CA ASN A 258 20.39 0.03 -2.19
C ASN A 258 21.54 -0.54 -1.36
N LYS A 259 21.34 -1.67 -0.67
CA LYS A 259 22.36 -2.38 0.15
C LYS A 259 23.06 -1.46 1.15
N ARG A 260 22.30 -0.55 1.74
CA ARG A 260 22.82 0.41 2.70
C ARG A 260 22.36 0.08 4.11
N GLY A 261 23.31 -0.29 4.95
CA GLY A 261 23.06 -0.72 6.32
C GLY A 261 22.60 -2.18 6.39
N THR A 262 22.33 -2.65 7.60
CA THR A 262 21.87 -4.01 7.92
C THR A 262 20.48 -3.94 8.56
N LEU A 263 19.50 -4.63 8.01
CA LEU A 263 18.17 -4.78 8.59
C LEU A 263 18.21 -5.84 9.69
N ILE A 264 17.79 -5.48 10.90
CA ILE A 264 17.83 -6.38 12.06
C ILE A 264 16.47 -6.43 12.72
N GLY A 265 16.02 -7.61 13.15
CA GLY A 265 14.80 -7.81 13.91
C GLY A 265 13.87 -8.85 13.31
N GLU A 266 12.59 -8.52 13.22
CA GLU A 266 11.54 -9.38 12.67
C GLU A 266 11.10 -8.87 11.29
N PRO A 267 10.44 -9.73 10.47
CA PRO A 267 9.80 -9.26 9.25
C PRO A 267 8.85 -8.09 9.52
N THR A 268 8.76 -7.15 8.59
CA THR A 268 7.82 -6.02 8.68
C THR A 268 6.36 -6.49 8.61
N TYR A 269 5.41 -5.59 8.71
CA TYR A 269 3.98 -5.95 8.72
C TYR A 269 3.51 -6.57 7.39
N GLY A 270 4.02 -6.10 6.27
CA GLY A 270 3.63 -6.57 4.94
C GLY A 270 2.45 -5.80 4.35
N THR A 271 2.36 -4.50 4.59
CA THR A 271 1.29 -3.66 4.07
C THR A 271 1.79 -2.27 3.73
N THR A 272 1.84 -1.96 2.46
CA THR A 272 2.03 -0.60 1.94
C THR A 272 1.19 -0.42 0.68
N GLY A 273 1.02 0.80 0.23
CA GLY A 273 0.32 1.06 -1.02
C GLY A 273 -0.23 2.47 -1.08
N THR A 274 -0.51 2.90 -2.31
CA THR A 274 -1.19 4.18 -2.56
C THR A 274 -2.67 3.89 -2.71
N PRO A 275 -3.53 4.35 -1.77
CA PRO A 275 -4.95 4.06 -1.84
C PRO A 275 -5.72 5.03 -2.74
N CYS A 276 -6.73 4.52 -3.43
CA CYS A 276 -7.82 5.28 -3.99
C CYS A 276 -8.88 5.50 -2.90
N MET A 277 -9.27 6.75 -2.68
CA MET A 277 -10.26 7.11 -1.65
C MET A 277 -11.63 7.31 -2.28
N ILE A 278 -12.64 6.60 -1.81
CA ILE A 278 -14.02 6.64 -2.32
C ILE A 278 -14.91 7.27 -1.24
N PRO A 279 -15.37 8.50 -1.42
CA PRO A 279 -16.39 9.07 -0.53
C PRO A 279 -17.73 8.37 -0.78
N LEU A 280 -18.39 7.97 0.30
CA LEU A 280 -19.65 7.23 0.26
C LEU A 280 -20.82 8.09 0.75
N ARG A 281 -22.03 7.75 0.30
CA ARG A 281 -23.25 8.46 0.66
C ARG A 281 -23.64 8.28 2.12
N CYS A 282 -23.25 7.15 2.72
CA CYS A 282 -23.40 6.90 4.16
C CYS A 282 -22.54 7.80 5.05
N GLY A 283 -21.78 8.74 4.48
CA GLY A 283 -20.86 9.59 5.23
C GLY A 283 -19.53 8.92 5.60
N GLY A 284 -19.39 7.63 5.34
CA GLY A 284 -18.14 6.90 5.43
C GLY A 284 -17.29 7.08 4.18
N ARG A 285 -16.18 6.36 4.12
CA ARG A 285 -15.32 6.27 2.94
C ARG A 285 -14.71 4.89 2.82
N ALA A 286 -14.51 4.43 1.59
CA ALA A 286 -13.71 3.25 1.31
C ALA A 286 -12.31 3.69 0.86
N GLN A 287 -11.33 2.91 1.24
CA GLN A 287 -9.94 3.04 0.86
C GLN A 287 -9.52 1.75 0.16
N VAL A 288 -9.17 1.82 -1.12
CA VAL A 288 -8.77 0.67 -1.92
C VAL A 288 -7.36 0.91 -2.45
N VAL A 289 -6.42 0.02 -2.14
CA VAL A 289 -5.06 0.06 -2.72
C VAL A 289 -5.15 0.04 -4.24
N SER A 290 -4.40 0.92 -4.89
CA SER A 290 -4.41 1.07 -6.36
C SER A 290 -3.05 0.84 -7.01
N VAL A 291 -2.01 0.61 -6.22
CA VAL A 291 -0.64 0.38 -6.67
C VAL A 291 -0.09 -0.84 -5.95
N GLY A 292 0.39 -1.81 -6.70
CA GLY A 292 1.11 -2.97 -6.17
C GLY A 292 2.58 -2.64 -5.89
N TYR A 293 3.18 -3.34 -4.93
CA TYR A 293 4.56 -3.12 -4.47
C TYR A 293 5.33 -4.42 -4.34
N ARG A 294 6.58 -4.42 -4.78
CA ARG A 294 7.58 -5.46 -4.52
C ARG A 294 8.97 -4.83 -4.40
N LEU A 295 9.90 -5.54 -3.82
CA LEU A 295 11.30 -5.10 -3.74
C LEU A 295 11.93 -4.99 -5.12
N LEU A 296 13.10 -4.33 -5.22
CA LEU A 296 13.79 -4.13 -6.48
C LEU A 296 14.24 -5.45 -7.16
N ASP A 297 14.50 -6.48 -6.37
CA ASP A 297 14.83 -7.82 -6.85
C ASP A 297 13.61 -8.67 -7.29
N GLY A 298 12.39 -8.08 -7.22
CA GLY A 298 11.15 -8.75 -7.56
C GLY A 298 10.49 -9.48 -6.39
N THR A 299 11.10 -9.51 -5.19
CA THR A 299 10.52 -10.18 -4.02
C THR A 299 9.25 -9.48 -3.58
N GLU A 300 8.18 -10.25 -3.47
CA GLU A 300 6.88 -9.79 -2.98
C GLU A 300 6.83 -9.83 -1.46
N PHE A 301 6.55 -8.68 -0.86
CA PHE A 301 6.49 -8.55 0.59
C PHE A 301 5.08 -8.22 1.14
N ILE A 302 4.14 -7.85 0.28
CA ILE A 302 2.76 -7.58 0.72
C ILE A 302 2.12 -8.86 1.25
N GLY A 303 1.59 -8.80 2.47
CA GLY A 303 1.06 -9.95 3.23
C GLY A 303 2.10 -10.82 3.94
N LYS A 304 3.40 -10.57 3.73
CA LYS A 304 4.50 -11.37 4.31
C LYS A 304 5.45 -10.54 5.17
N GLY A 305 5.68 -9.29 4.78
CA GLY A 305 6.69 -8.39 5.33
C GLY A 305 8.03 -8.46 4.60
N ILE A 306 8.82 -7.40 4.75
CA ILE A 306 10.21 -7.35 4.31
C ILE A 306 11.06 -8.10 5.33
N MET A 307 11.75 -9.14 4.89
CA MET A 307 12.61 -9.95 5.75
C MET A 307 13.85 -9.18 6.20
N PRO A 308 14.23 -9.24 7.49
CA PRO A 308 15.50 -8.69 7.96
C PRO A 308 16.68 -9.44 7.34
N ASP A 309 17.88 -8.84 7.42
CA ASP A 309 19.13 -9.49 7.05
C ASP A 309 19.67 -10.33 8.22
N VAL A 310 19.33 -9.92 9.45
CA VAL A 310 19.63 -10.65 10.70
C VAL A 310 18.33 -10.76 11.49
N GLU A 311 17.83 -11.98 11.62
CA GLU A 311 16.61 -12.25 12.38
C GLU A 311 16.91 -12.27 13.88
N MET A 312 16.19 -11.46 14.65
CA MET A 312 16.30 -11.36 16.10
C MET A 312 14.92 -11.01 16.68
N ASP A 313 14.62 -11.53 17.85
CA ASP A 313 13.42 -11.13 18.61
C ASP A 313 13.48 -9.63 18.93
N ALA A 314 12.43 -8.90 18.58
CA ALA A 314 12.35 -7.45 18.81
C ALA A 314 12.49 -7.05 20.29
N ALA A 315 12.19 -7.96 21.23
CA ALA A 315 12.36 -7.75 22.66
C ALA A 315 13.82 -7.93 23.14
N SER A 316 14.69 -8.48 22.29
CA SER A 316 16.09 -8.79 22.63
C SER A 316 17.09 -7.71 22.18
N ILE A 317 16.60 -6.64 21.53
CA ILE A 317 17.43 -5.56 20.94
C ILE A 317 17.21 -4.25 21.70
#